data_1793ff68741e91f2ea60bd789b4aa96f
#
_entry.id   1793ff68741e91f2ea60bd789b4aa96f
#
_cell.length_a   1.000
_cell.length_b   1.000
_cell.length_c   1.000
_cell.angle_alpha   90.00
_cell.angle_beta   90.00
_cell.angle_gamma   90.00
#
_symmetry.space_group_name_H-M   'P 1'
#
loop_
_entity.id
_entity.type
_entity.pdbx_description
1 polymer ?
#
loop_
_entity_poly.entity_id
_entity_poly.type
_entity_poly.pdbx_seq_one_letter_code
_entity_poly.pdbx_strand_id
1 'polypeptide(L)'
;MSLIFTFFKFVFIILMLLSSTAISKTVNKIEIIGNDRITDETIKLFISVSKDDEINDIKLNNVLNDLYETNFFKNITINFKEQILLITVEENPIIEVVNYNGIKSNKILELIKQDTFIKSRSSFNENLLKKEKLKIENILKNLGYYSSNL
;
A
#
# COMPACT_ATOMS: atom_id res chain seq x y z
N MET A 1 -41.30 -20.16 -48.06
CA MET A 1 -39.94 -19.57 -48.05
C MET A 1 -39.85 -18.24 -47.27
N SER A 2 -40.90 -17.42 -47.23
CA SER A 2 -40.89 -16.13 -46.53
C SER A 2 -40.86 -16.26 -44.99
N LEU A 3 -41.57 -17.23 -44.40
CA LEU A 3 -41.64 -17.41 -42.93
C LEU A 3 -40.29 -17.75 -42.28
N ILE A 4 -39.49 -18.55 -42.96
CA ILE A 4 -38.14 -18.94 -42.49
C ILE A 4 -37.20 -17.74 -42.50
N PHE A 5 -37.34 -16.87 -43.50
CA PHE A 5 -36.55 -15.67 -43.65
C PHE A 5 -36.87 -14.59 -42.56
N THR A 6 -38.16 -14.49 -42.21
CA THR A 6 -38.61 -13.62 -41.11
C THR A 6 -38.19 -14.13 -39.76
N PHE A 7 -38.21 -15.45 -39.53
CA PHE A 7 -37.71 -16.05 -38.30
C PHE A 7 -36.20 -15.81 -38.13
N PHE A 8 -35.43 -15.97 -39.22
CA PHE A 8 -33.97 -15.72 -39.18
C PHE A 8 -33.63 -14.26 -38.91
N LYS A 9 -34.39 -13.32 -39.47
CA LYS A 9 -34.26 -11.89 -39.14
C LYS A 9 -34.55 -11.59 -37.69
N PHE A 10 -35.59 -12.21 -37.13
CA PHE A 10 -35.97 -12.01 -35.73
C PHE A 10 -34.89 -12.55 -34.75
N VAL A 11 -34.35 -13.72 -35.04
CA VAL A 11 -33.25 -14.30 -34.27
C VAL A 11 -31.99 -13.47 -34.38
N PHE A 12 -31.67 -12.91 -35.53
CA PHE A 12 -30.54 -12.02 -35.73
C PHE A 12 -30.69 -10.70 -34.96
N ILE A 13 -31.88 -10.14 -34.90
CA ILE A 13 -32.19 -8.93 -34.11
C ILE A 13 -32.05 -9.21 -32.59
N ILE A 14 -32.53 -10.37 -32.12
CA ILE A 14 -32.37 -10.80 -30.73
C ILE A 14 -30.89 -11.00 -30.39
N LEU A 15 -30.11 -11.59 -31.28
CA LEU A 15 -28.67 -11.77 -31.08
C LEU A 15 -27.91 -10.43 -30.99
N MET A 16 -28.31 -9.43 -31.76
CA MET A 16 -27.75 -8.07 -31.68
C MET A 16 -28.12 -7.33 -30.39
N LEU A 17 -29.33 -7.58 -29.84
CA LEU A 17 -29.77 -6.99 -28.57
C LEU A 17 -29.09 -7.62 -27.34
N LEU A 18 -28.52 -8.83 -27.49
CA LEU A 18 -27.77 -9.51 -26.44
C LEU A 18 -26.28 -9.12 -26.40
N SER A 19 -25.84 -8.16 -27.22
CA SER A 19 -24.49 -7.61 -27.13
C SER A 19 -24.35 -6.85 -25.80
N SER A 20 -23.97 -7.58 -24.75
CA SER A 20 -23.62 -7.00 -23.47
C SER A 20 -22.42 -6.07 -23.69
N THR A 21 -22.58 -4.78 -23.43
CA THR A 21 -21.45 -3.88 -23.33
C THR A 21 -20.60 -4.35 -22.16
N ALA A 22 -19.49 -5.00 -22.44
CA ALA A 22 -18.47 -5.24 -21.43
C ALA A 22 -17.99 -3.88 -20.94
N ILE A 23 -18.42 -3.49 -19.75
CA ILE A 23 -17.91 -2.27 -19.10
C ILE A 23 -16.44 -2.59 -18.77
N SER A 24 -15.55 -2.07 -19.60
CA SER A 24 -14.12 -2.14 -19.32
C SER A 24 -13.84 -1.42 -18.00
N LYS A 25 -13.28 -2.15 -17.04
CA LYS A 25 -12.84 -1.59 -15.75
C LYS A 25 -11.46 -0.96 -15.90
N THR A 26 -11.31 -0.03 -16.85
CA THR A 26 -10.05 0.68 -17.10
C THR A 26 -9.95 1.96 -16.25
N VAL A 27 -8.75 2.27 -15.79
CA VAL A 27 -8.46 3.50 -15.04
C VAL A 27 -8.35 4.67 -15.99
N ASN A 28 -9.25 5.63 -15.91
CA ASN A 28 -9.14 6.90 -16.64
C ASN A 28 -8.37 7.95 -15.82
N LYS A 29 -8.54 7.94 -14.50
CA LYS A 29 -7.91 8.91 -13.59
C LYS A 29 -7.52 8.24 -12.28
N ILE A 30 -6.37 8.68 -11.72
CA ILE A 30 -5.96 8.34 -10.36
C ILE A 30 -6.04 9.62 -9.54
N GLU A 31 -6.83 9.59 -8.49
CA GLU A 31 -6.97 10.68 -7.50
C GLU A 31 -6.40 10.22 -6.17
N ILE A 32 -5.64 11.11 -5.54
CA ILE A 32 -5.01 10.86 -4.23
C ILE A 32 -5.46 11.97 -3.29
N ILE A 33 -5.89 11.60 -2.09
CA ILE A 33 -6.31 12.54 -1.06
C ILE A 33 -5.77 12.15 0.31
N GLY A 34 -5.56 13.15 1.17
CA GLY A 34 -5.09 12.97 2.56
C GLY A 34 -3.58 12.90 2.70
N ASN A 35 -2.84 13.12 1.61
CA ASN A 35 -1.40 13.30 1.63
C ASN A 35 -1.06 14.79 1.89
N ASP A 36 -0.16 15.03 2.82
CA ASP A 36 0.30 16.36 3.21
C ASP A 36 1.75 16.63 2.78
N ARG A 37 2.65 15.70 3.07
CA ARG A 37 4.09 15.80 2.83
C ARG A 37 4.55 15.09 1.57
N ILE A 38 3.88 14.00 1.22
CA ILE A 38 4.25 13.15 0.10
C ILE A 38 3.37 13.55 -1.08
N THR A 39 4.01 13.98 -2.17
CA THR A 39 3.28 14.46 -3.35
C THR A 39 2.57 13.32 -4.08
N ASP A 40 1.50 13.64 -4.80
CA ASP A 40 0.77 12.69 -5.65
C ASP A 40 1.70 11.95 -6.61
N GLU A 41 2.65 12.67 -7.21
CA GLU A 41 3.62 12.10 -8.16
C GLU A 41 4.48 11.04 -7.47
N THR A 42 4.91 11.32 -6.23
CA THR A 42 5.69 10.36 -5.44
C THR A 42 4.86 9.12 -5.11
N ILE A 43 3.60 9.29 -4.72
CA ILE A 43 2.71 8.16 -4.42
C ILE A 43 2.47 7.31 -5.67
N LYS A 44 2.27 7.95 -6.82
CA LYS A 44 2.09 7.26 -8.11
C LYS A 44 3.32 6.45 -8.54
N LEU A 45 4.53 6.79 -8.08
CA LEU A 45 5.74 5.99 -8.36
C LEU A 45 5.77 4.65 -7.61
N PHE A 46 5.06 4.55 -6.49
CA PHE A 46 5.02 3.31 -5.68
C PHE A 46 3.94 2.33 -6.11
N ILE A 47 2.96 2.76 -6.89
CA ILE A 47 1.86 1.91 -7.32
C ILE A 47 2.10 1.33 -8.71
N SER A 48 1.70 0.07 -8.88
CA SER A 48 1.83 -0.68 -10.13
C SER A 48 0.68 -0.48 -11.12
N VAL A 49 -0.06 0.62 -11.00
CA VAL A 49 -1.24 0.96 -11.82
C VAL A 49 -1.10 2.34 -12.44
N SER A 50 -1.38 2.42 -13.73
CA SER A 50 -1.36 3.64 -14.51
C SER A 50 -2.72 3.91 -15.17
N LYS A 51 -2.84 5.10 -15.80
CA LYS A 51 -3.98 5.40 -16.66
C LYS A 51 -4.07 4.35 -17.79
N ASP A 52 -5.31 4.01 -18.17
CA ASP A 52 -5.69 3.03 -19.18
C ASP A 52 -5.41 1.55 -18.80
N ASP A 53 -4.90 1.28 -17.60
CA ASP A 53 -4.79 -0.09 -17.08
C ASP A 53 -6.15 -0.68 -16.73
N GLU A 54 -6.31 -1.98 -16.99
CA GLU A 54 -7.46 -2.72 -16.49
C GLU A 54 -7.32 -3.01 -15.00
N ILE A 55 -8.38 -2.75 -14.25
CA ILE A 55 -8.46 -2.96 -12.81
C ILE A 55 -9.24 -4.25 -12.50
N ASN A 56 -8.68 -5.02 -11.57
CA ASN A 56 -9.31 -6.13 -10.89
C ASN A 56 -8.92 -6.12 -9.40
N ASP A 57 -9.55 -6.98 -8.62
CA ASP A 57 -9.33 -7.04 -7.17
C ASP A 57 -7.87 -7.36 -6.80
N ILE A 58 -7.17 -8.15 -7.64
CA ILE A 58 -5.75 -8.48 -7.43
C ILE A 58 -4.90 -7.22 -7.58
N LYS A 59 -5.11 -6.44 -8.65
CA LYS A 59 -4.38 -5.18 -8.85
C LYS A 59 -4.66 -4.16 -7.74
N LEU A 60 -5.92 -4.05 -7.28
CA LEU A 60 -6.26 -3.18 -6.15
C LEU A 60 -5.52 -3.59 -4.86
N ASN A 61 -5.47 -4.90 -4.58
CA ASN A 61 -4.72 -5.41 -3.44
C ASN A 61 -3.21 -5.17 -3.58
N ASN A 62 -2.66 -5.29 -4.79
CA ASN A 62 -1.25 -5.00 -5.02
C ASN A 62 -0.95 -3.52 -4.75
N VAL A 63 -1.75 -2.60 -5.28
CA VAL A 63 -1.63 -1.16 -4.98
C VAL A 63 -1.65 -0.89 -3.47
N LEU A 64 -2.56 -1.55 -2.75
CA LEU A 64 -2.66 -1.42 -1.29
C LEU A 64 -1.38 -1.90 -0.60
N ASN A 65 -0.87 -3.07 -0.98
CA ASN A 65 0.36 -3.64 -0.43
C ASN A 65 1.58 -2.79 -0.76
N ASP A 66 1.74 -2.37 -2.03
CA ASP A 66 2.84 -1.52 -2.47
C ASP A 66 2.93 -0.24 -1.61
N LEU A 67 1.79 0.39 -1.33
CA LEU A 67 1.74 1.59 -0.51
C LEU A 67 2.03 1.31 0.98
N TYR A 68 1.53 0.19 1.55
CA TYR A 68 1.85 -0.18 2.94
C TYR A 68 3.32 -0.54 3.12
N GLU A 69 3.96 -1.16 2.14
CA GLU A 69 5.38 -1.52 2.18
C GLU A 69 6.30 -0.29 2.26
N THR A 70 5.86 0.88 1.78
CA THR A 70 6.63 2.13 1.93
C THR A 70 6.80 2.56 3.39
N ASN A 71 5.94 2.12 4.30
CA ASN A 71 5.82 2.58 5.68
C ASN A 71 5.50 4.07 5.84
N PHE A 72 5.11 4.76 4.79
CA PHE A 72 4.75 6.18 4.84
C PHE A 72 3.36 6.43 5.39
N PHE A 73 2.47 5.44 5.29
CA PHE A 73 1.05 5.60 5.58
C PHE A 73 0.61 4.74 6.75
N LYS A 74 -0.22 5.32 7.60
CA LYS A 74 -0.89 4.67 8.73
C LYS A 74 -2.15 3.96 8.28
N ASN A 75 -2.95 4.64 7.44
CA ASN A 75 -4.16 4.11 6.84
C ASN A 75 -4.16 4.36 5.34
N ILE A 76 -4.67 3.40 4.59
CA ILE A 76 -4.85 3.48 3.15
C ILE A 76 -6.21 2.89 2.82
N THR A 77 -6.99 3.62 2.05
CA THR A 77 -8.25 3.13 1.48
C THR A 77 -8.22 3.31 -0.02
N ILE A 78 -8.60 2.27 -0.76
CA ILE A 78 -8.66 2.30 -2.21
C ILE A 78 -10.10 2.06 -2.65
N ASN A 79 -10.59 2.92 -3.53
CA ASN A 79 -11.91 2.79 -4.13
C ASN A 79 -11.81 2.99 -5.64
N PHE A 80 -12.46 2.10 -6.41
CA PHE A 80 -12.52 2.21 -7.86
C PHE A 80 -13.97 2.36 -8.29
N LYS A 81 -14.31 3.51 -8.80
CA LYS A 81 -15.67 3.83 -9.28
C LYS A 81 -15.60 4.77 -10.48
N GLU A 82 -16.47 4.54 -11.48
CA GLU A 82 -16.58 5.41 -12.65
C GLU A 82 -15.25 5.66 -13.36
N GLN A 83 -14.40 4.61 -13.45
CA GLN A 83 -13.05 4.65 -14.03
C GLN A 83 -12.06 5.55 -13.27
N ILE A 84 -12.40 5.97 -12.05
CA ILE A 84 -11.50 6.72 -11.16
C ILE A 84 -10.99 5.79 -10.08
N LEU A 85 -9.67 5.70 -9.96
CA LEU A 85 -8.99 5.05 -8.84
C LEU A 85 -8.73 6.12 -7.77
N LEU A 86 -9.57 6.11 -6.73
CA LEU A 86 -9.42 7.02 -5.59
C LEU A 86 -8.59 6.31 -4.50
N ILE A 87 -7.47 6.91 -4.16
CA ILE A 87 -6.54 6.46 -3.10
C ILE A 87 -6.63 7.50 -1.97
N THR A 88 -7.15 7.09 -0.83
CA THR A 88 -7.18 7.92 0.38
C THR A 88 -6.10 7.43 1.32
N VAL A 89 -5.24 8.33 1.77
CA VAL A 89 -4.12 8.03 2.66
C VAL A 89 -4.16 8.86 3.92
N GLU A 90 -3.62 8.30 5.01
CA GLU A 90 -3.25 9.00 6.25
C GLU A 90 -1.78 8.79 6.48
N GLU A 91 -0.99 9.84 6.46
CA GLU A 91 0.46 9.74 6.61
C GLU A 91 0.88 9.40 8.05
N ASN A 92 1.91 8.56 8.18
CA ASN A 92 2.59 8.33 9.44
C ASN A 92 3.34 9.60 9.89
N PRO A 93 3.40 9.92 11.18
CA PRO A 93 4.22 11.00 11.68
C PRO A 93 5.72 10.75 11.43
N ILE A 94 6.52 11.80 11.43
CA ILE A 94 7.98 11.70 11.29
C ILE A 94 8.61 11.53 12.67
N ILE A 95 9.61 10.65 12.75
CA ILE A 95 10.49 10.51 13.89
C ILE A 95 11.49 11.68 13.84
N GLU A 96 11.43 12.60 14.78
CA GLU A 96 12.42 13.69 14.85
C GLU A 96 13.79 13.17 15.24
N VAL A 97 13.86 12.43 16.35
CA VAL A 97 15.10 11.93 16.92
C VAL A 97 14.87 10.57 17.59
N VAL A 98 15.89 9.71 17.52
CA VAL A 98 15.94 8.45 18.28
C VAL A 98 17.06 8.54 19.31
N ASN A 99 16.70 8.43 20.59
CA ASN A 99 17.64 8.43 21.69
C ASN A 99 17.71 7.05 22.37
N TYR A 100 18.91 6.58 22.63
CA TYR A 100 19.15 5.33 23.34
C TYR A 100 19.72 5.64 24.71
N ASN A 101 18.91 5.51 25.76
CA ASN A 101 19.30 5.80 27.13
C ASN A 101 19.57 4.52 27.93
N GLY A 102 20.38 4.63 28.99
CA GLY A 102 20.66 3.51 29.88
C GLY A 102 21.75 2.53 29.41
N ILE A 103 22.23 2.64 28.18
CA ILE A 103 23.27 1.77 27.62
C ILE A 103 24.65 2.39 27.90
N LYS A 104 25.42 1.77 28.80
CA LYS A 104 26.76 2.25 29.18
C LYS A 104 27.87 1.83 28.22
N SER A 105 27.68 0.72 27.51
CA SER A 105 28.68 0.14 26.61
C SER A 105 28.51 0.64 25.20
N ASN A 106 29.50 1.34 24.64
CA ASN A 106 29.50 1.76 23.23
C ASN A 106 29.39 0.57 22.27
N LYS A 107 30.02 -0.57 22.59
CA LYS A 107 29.94 -1.78 21.77
C LYS A 107 28.50 -2.31 21.68
N ILE A 108 27.76 -2.29 22.78
CA ILE A 108 26.36 -2.72 22.79
C ILE A 108 25.51 -1.71 22.01
N LEU A 109 25.75 -0.42 22.19
CA LEU A 109 25.05 0.65 21.48
C LEU A 109 25.24 0.52 19.96
N GLU A 110 26.45 0.24 19.50
CA GLU A 110 26.72 0.03 18.07
C GLU A 110 26.00 -1.22 17.53
N LEU A 111 25.98 -2.33 18.28
CA LEU A 111 25.23 -3.54 17.90
C LEU A 111 23.71 -3.26 17.79
N ILE A 112 23.16 -2.46 18.68
CA ILE A 112 21.74 -2.09 18.64
C ILE A 112 21.45 -1.21 17.43
N LYS A 113 22.32 -0.24 17.13
CA LYS A 113 22.16 0.68 16.00
C LYS A 113 22.40 0.01 14.64
N GLN A 114 23.08 -1.12 14.62
CA GLN A 114 23.29 -1.87 13.41
C GLN A 114 21.92 -2.38 12.87
N ASP A 115 21.63 -2.11 11.60
CA ASP A 115 20.41 -2.53 10.93
C ASP A 115 19.11 -2.12 11.65
N THR A 116 19.10 -0.93 12.27
CA THR A 116 17.92 -0.41 12.96
C THR A 116 16.75 -0.15 11.99
N PHE A 117 15.55 -0.56 12.40
CA PHE A 117 14.29 -0.27 11.69
C PHE A 117 13.80 1.16 11.96
N ILE A 118 14.23 1.77 13.06
CA ILE A 118 13.78 3.09 13.51
C ILE A 118 14.90 4.11 13.34
N LYS A 119 14.71 5.08 12.46
CA LYS A 119 15.72 6.11 12.15
C LYS A 119 15.13 7.51 12.32
N SER A 120 15.95 8.45 12.78
CA SER A 120 15.57 9.86 12.77
C SER A 120 15.24 10.32 11.35
N ARG A 121 14.22 11.15 11.21
CA ARG A 121 13.67 11.67 9.96
C ARG A 121 12.99 10.63 9.04
N SER A 122 12.75 9.41 9.54
CA SER A 122 11.91 8.43 8.85
C SER A 122 10.46 8.49 9.36
N SER A 123 9.55 7.88 8.62
CA SER A 123 8.16 7.76 9.08
C SER A 123 8.07 6.81 10.27
N PHE A 124 7.27 7.16 11.26
CA PHE A 124 7.00 6.33 12.42
C PHE A 124 6.00 5.23 12.06
N ASN A 125 6.34 3.99 12.35
CA ASN A 125 5.47 2.85 12.14
C ASN A 125 5.51 1.95 13.39
N GLU A 126 4.35 1.73 14.02
CA GLU A 126 4.27 0.92 15.24
C GLU A 126 4.79 -0.51 15.05
N ASN A 127 4.58 -1.10 13.87
CA ASN A 127 5.08 -2.45 13.59
C ASN A 127 6.61 -2.48 13.51
N LEU A 128 7.22 -1.44 12.94
CA LEU A 128 8.67 -1.30 12.93
C LEU A 128 9.21 -1.06 14.36
N LEU A 129 8.52 -0.28 15.18
CA LEU A 129 8.89 -0.10 16.59
C LEU A 129 8.83 -1.43 17.35
N LYS A 130 7.79 -2.24 17.16
CA LYS A 130 7.68 -3.57 17.77
C LYS A 130 8.81 -4.49 17.34
N LYS A 131 9.16 -4.49 16.05
CA LYS A 131 10.30 -5.25 15.51
C LYS A 131 11.62 -4.79 16.12
N GLU A 132 11.84 -3.48 16.24
CA GLU A 132 13.04 -2.92 16.87
C GLU A 132 13.16 -3.34 18.33
N LYS A 133 12.08 -3.24 19.12
CA LYS A 133 12.06 -3.72 20.52
C LYS A 133 12.46 -5.18 20.64
N LEU A 134 11.85 -6.06 19.86
CA LEU A 134 12.17 -7.50 19.85
C LEU A 134 13.63 -7.76 19.46
N LYS A 135 14.16 -7.02 18.48
CA LYS A 135 15.56 -7.11 18.08
C LYS A 135 16.49 -6.72 19.23
N ILE A 136 16.23 -5.57 19.87
CA ILE A 136 17.03 -5.09 21.00
C ILE A 136 16.98 -6.08 22.17
N GLU A 137 15.81 -6.58 22.52
CA GLU A 137 15.65 -7.60 23.56
C GLU A 137 16.48 -8.84 23.27
N ASN A 138 16.47 -9.34 22.04
CA ASN A 138 17.25 -10.50 21.62
C ASN A 138 18.77 -10.24 21.71
N ILE A 139 19.22 -9.06 21.27
CA ILE A 139 20.64 -8.66 21.42
C ILE A 139 21.04 -8.66 22.89
N LEU A 140 20.25 -8.04 23.76
CA LEU A 140 20.53 -7.96 25.19
C LEU A 140 20.52 -9.34 25.86
N LYS A 141 19.55 -10.20 25.55
CA LYS A 141 19.49 -11.59 26.06
C LYS A 141 20.74 -12.39 25.66
N ASN A 142 21.18 -12.28 24.41
CA ASN A 142 22.38 -12.97 23.92
C ASN A 142 23.66 -12.48 24.62
N LEU A 143 23.66 -11.27 25.16
CA LEU A 143 24.74 -10.68 25.94
C LEU A 143 24.62 -10.94 27.46
N GLY A 144 23.59 -11.71 27.89
CA GLY A 144 23.39 -12.07 29.29
C GLY A 144 22.49 -11.11 30.08
N TYR A 145 21.88 -10.12 29.44
CA TYR A 145 20.95 -9.17 30.08
C TYR A 145 19.52 -9.67 30.01
N TYR A 146 19.11 -10.53 30.94
CA TYR A 146 17.79 -11.20 30.93
C TYR A 146 16.65 -10.33 31.51
N SER A 147 16.96 -9.26 32.24
CA SER A 147 15.98 -8.38 32.91
C SER A 147 16.00 -6.96 32.33
N SER A 148 16.13 -6.85 31.02
CA SER A 148 16.03 -5.54 30.35
C SER A 148 14.55 -5.17 30.12
N ASN A 149 14.15 -3.96 30.51
CA ASN A 149 12.84 -3.40 30.21
C ASN A 149 13.00 -2.27 29.20
N LEU A 150 12.30 -2.38 28.05
CA LEU A 150 12.37 -1.45 26.92
C LEU A 150 11.06 -0.67 26.74
#